data_ce10538a2c7a499b7fc63e2766b89e61
#
_entry.id   ce10538a2c7a499b7fc63e2766b89e61
#
_cell.length_a   1.000
_cell.length_b   1.000
_cell.length_c   1.000
_cell.angle_alpha   90.00
_cell.angle_beta   90.00
_cell.angle_gamma   90.00
#
_symmetry.space_group_name_H-M   'P 1'
#
loop_
_entity.id
_entity.type
_entity.pdbx_description
1 polymer ?
#
loop_
_entity_poly.entity_id
_entity_poly.type
_entity_poly.pdbx_seq_one_letter_code
_entity_poly.pdbx_strand_id
1 'polypeptide(L)'
;MRNLRIGMAGFARVAALGLAGCGGGGGGSDGGSPAAKDASTLRTGDSPMGKILVDGKGRTLYLFTSDAKNSNSMKCDAQCVKEWPHMEGKPKAGAGVRADLIATTNGSGTAQATYAGHPLYYYADDHRAGDTKGQGIDQIWYVLDSHGNAIKKAEPGDTGQDNDTGGNGY
;
A
#
# COMPACT_ATOMS: atom_id res chain seq x y z
N MET A 1 -8.87 -39.29 42.14
CA MET A 1 -7.93 -40.15 42.88
C MET A 1 -6.54 -39.93 42.34
N ARG A 2 -5.65 -39.54 43.27
CA ARG A 2 -4.18 -39.62 43.27
C ARG A 2 -3.44 -38.65 42.33
N ASN A 3 -2.98 -37.55 42.89
CA ASN A 3 -1.74 -37.29 43.69
C ASN A 3 -0.54 -37.09 42.77
N LEU A 4 0.03 -35.88 42.78
CA LEU A 4 0.94 -35.19 43.71
C LEU A 4 2.41 -35.59 43.49
N ARG A 5 3.27 -34.60 43.22
CA ARG A 5 4.55 -34.25 43.88
C ARG A 5 5.39 -33.41 42.91
N ILE A 6 5.57 -32.11 43.14
CA ILE A 6 6.55 -31.42 43.97
C ILE A 6 7.99 -31.90 43.71
N GLY A 7 8.76 -31.00 43.17
CA GLY A 7 10.24 -31.05 43.06
C GLY A 7 10.80 -29.65 42.98
N MET A 8 11.26 -29.14 44.13
CA MET A 8 11.95 -27.88 44.39
C MET A 8 13.46 -28.16 44.38
N ALA A 9 14.27 -27.32 43.75
CA ALA A 9 15.69 -27.03 44.03
C ALA A 9 16.14 -26.06 42.94
N GLY A 10 16.65 -24.85 43.11
CA GLY A 10 17.48 -24.31 44.16
C GLY A 10 18.87 -23.97 43.59
N PHE A 11 19.36 -22.73 43.86
CA PHE A 11 20.74 -22.22 43.63
C PHE A 11 21.05 -21.72 42.21
N ALA A 12 21.75 -20.60 41.94
CA ALA A 12 22.61 -19.75 42.78
C ALA A 12 22.74 -18.36 42.12
N ARG A 13 22.93 -17.34 42.96
CA ARG A 13 23.32 -16.00 42.62
C ARG A 13 24.77 -15.95 42.13
N VAL A 14 25.03 -15.21 41.04
CA VAL A 14 26.36 -14.59 40.85
C VAL A 14 26.13 -13.11 40.54
N ALA A 15 26.56 -12.27 41.44
CA ALA A 15 26.71 -10.87 41.28
C ALA A 15 28.08 -10.60 40.67
N ALA A 16 28.15 -9.82 39.59
CA ALA A 16 29.36 -9.22 39.13
C ALA A 16 29.09 -7.71 38.91
N LEU A 17 29.64 -6.90 39.79
CA LEU A 17 29.80 -5.46 39.60
C LEU A 17 30.88 -5.24 38.56
N GLY A 18 30.63 -4.34 37.60
CA GLY A 18 31.66 -3.88 36.66
C GLY A 18 31.33 -2.49 36.15
N LEU A 19 32.08 -1.57 36.63
CA LEU A 19 32.28 -0.15 36.56
C LEU A 19 31.90 0.61 35.27
N ALA A 20 31.46 1.81 35.54
CA ALA A 20 31.39 3.05 34.80
C ALA A 20 32.31 3.22 33.57
N GLY A 21 31.71 3.68 32.47
CA GLY A 21 32.38 4.31 31.36
C GLY A 21 31.47 5.41 30.79
N CYS A 22 31.70 6.68 31.24
CA CYS A 22 31.15 7.85 30.58
C CYS A 22 31.85 8.06 29.24
N GLY A 23 31.08 8.15 28.15
CA GLY A 23 31.55 8.59 26.85
C GLY A 23 30.44 9.27 26.15
N GLY A 24 30.43 10.61 26.13
CA GLY A 24 29.47 11.42 25.41
C GLY A 24 29.67 11.31 23.88
N GLY A 25 28.60 11.39 23.16
CA GLY A 25 28.55 11.48 21.71
C GLY A 25 27.10 11.61 21.27
N GLY A 26 26.65 12.85 21.08
CA GLY A 26 25.37 13.13 20.51
C GLY A 26 25.31 12.63 19.08
N GLY A 27 24.35 11.80 18.78
CA GLY A 27 23.92 11.40 17.45
C GLY A 27 22.44 11.13 17.54
N GLY A 28 21.64 12.12 17.17
CA GLY A 28 20.24 11.94 16.94
C GLY A 28 20.04 10.92 15.82
N SER A 29 19.88 9.66 16.19
CA SER A 29 19.31 8.68 15.30
C SER A 29 17.81 8.88 15.37
N ASP A 30 17.25 9.56 14.39
CA ASP A 30 15.86 9.38 14.01
C ASP A 30 15.66 7.90 13.73
N GLY A 31 15.33 7.17 14.77
CA GLY A 31 14.87 5.80 14.70
C GLY A 31 13.50 5.78 14.05
N GLY A 32 13.47 5.95 12.75
CA GLY A 32 12.33 5.59 11.93
C GLY A 32 12.06 4.13 12.22
N SER A 33 11.03 3.85 13.05
CA SER A 33 10.47 2.51 13.20
C SER A 33 10.30 1.94 11.79
N PRO A 34 10.81 0.74 11.50
CA PRO A 34 10.52 0.12 10.23
C PRO A 34 9.01 -0.01 10.13
N ALA A 35 8.39 0.88 9.34
CA ALA A 35 6.97 0.84 9.07
C ALA A 35 6.66 -0.58 8.64
N ALA A 36 5.82 -1.25 9.42
CA ALA A 36 5.48 -2.63 9.27
C ALA A 36 5.17 -2.91 7.80
N LYS A 37 5.92 -3.84 7.20
CA LYS A 37 5.69 -4.35 5.85
C LYS A 37 4.43 -5.23 5.84
N ASP A 38 3.33 -4.63 6.28
CA ASP A 38 2.03 -5.25 6.43
C ASP A 38 1.11 -4.74 5.31
N ALA A 39 0.56 -5.67 4.52
CA ALA A 39 -0.38 -5.33 3.45
C ALA A 39 -1.61 -4.55 3.94
N SER A 40 -1.93 -4.62 5.24
CA SER A 40 -3.02 -3.86 5.86
C SER A 40 -2.65 -2.40 6.22
N THR A 41 -1.50 -1.90 5.77
CA THR A 41 -1.09 -0.50 5.92
C THR A 41 -1.15 0.19 4.56
N LEU A 42 -1.68 1.41 4.52
CA LEU A 42 -1.66 2.28 3.36
C LEU A 42 -0.60 3.37 3.58
N ARG A 43 0.29 3.59 2.62
CA ARG A 43 1.34 4.61 2.68
C ARG A 43 1.65 5.17 1.29
N THR A 44 2.49 6.19 1.22
CA THR A 44 3.06 6.60 -0.07
C THR A 44 4.37 5.87 -0.35
N GLY A 45 4.62 5.59 -1.62
CA GLY A 45 5.87 5.08 -2.17
C GLY A 45 6.38 5.96 -3.30
N ASP A 46 7.67 5.87 -3.59
CA ASP A 46 8.27 6.55 -4.74
C ASP A 46 8.00 5.76 -6.01
N SER A 47 7.73 6.47 -7.10
CA SER A 47 7.57 5.94 -8.44
C SER A 47 8.11 6.93 -9.47
N PRO A 48 8.28 6.52 -10.74
CA PRO A 48 8.64 7.45 -11.83
C PRO A 48 7.65 8.61 -12.00
N MET A 49 6.41 8.44 -11.53
CA MET A 49 5.36 9.46 -11.58
C MET A 49 5.32 10.37 -10.36
N GLY A 50 6.20 10.16 -9.37
CA GLY A 50 6.23 10.83 -8.09
C GLY A 50 5.75 9.94 -6.93
N LYS A 51 5.24 10.57 -5.85
CA LYS A 51 4.68 9.81 -4.71
C LYS A 51 3.30 9.27 -5.06
N ILE A 52 3.15 7.94 -4.98
CA ILE A 52 1.90 7.23 -5.23
C ILE A 52 1.45 6.45 -4.00
N LEU A 53 0.18 6.06 -3.94
CA LEU A 53 -0.33 5.17 -2.90
C LEU A 53 0.15 3.73 -3.13
N VAL A 54 0.67 3.14 -2.05
CA VAL A 54 1.08 1.73 -2.01
C VAL A 54 0.65 1.11 -0.68
N ASP A 55 0.57 -0.22 -0.62
CA ASP A 55 0.41 -0.93 0.64
C ASP A 55 1.72 -0.97 1.45
N GLY A 56 1.69 -1.53 2.65
CA GLY A 56 2.87 -1.65 3.51
C GLY A 56 3.99 -2.51 2.92
N LYS A 57 3.67 -3.39 1.96
CA LYS A 57 4.66 -4.19 1.21
C LYS A 57 5.22 -3.45 0.00
N GLY A 58 4.65 -2.29 -0.34
CA GLY A 58 5.05 -1.49 -1.49
C GLY A 58 4.34 -1.85 -2.78
N ARG A 59 3.28 -2.66 -2.74
CA ARG A 59 2.46 -2.92 -3.92
C ARG A 59 1.63 -1.70 -4.25
N THR A 60 1.60 -1.35 -5.52
CA THR A 60 0.89 -0.19 -6.04
C THR A 60 -0.62 -0.34 -5.94
N LEU A 61 -1.28 0.78 -5.68
CA LEU A 61 -2.73 0.86 -5.59
C LEU A 61 -3.29 1.77 -6.68
N TYR A 62 -4.40 1.34 -7.23
CA TYR A 62 -5.09 1.99 -8.34
C TYR A 62 -6.51 2.36 -7.98
N LEU A 63 -7.03 3.38 -8.63
CA LEU A 63 -8.45 3.66 -8.71
C LEU A 63 -8.99 3.29 -10.08
N PHE A 64 -10.26 2.93 -10.12
CA PHE A 64 -11.05 2.74 -11.33
C PHE A 64 -11.95 3.94 -11.57
N THR A 65 -11.79 4.66 -12.68
CA THR A 65 -12.53 5.90 -12.91
C THR A 65 -14.04 5.71 -13.12
N SER A 66 -14.45 4.47 -13.45
CA SER A 66 -15.86 4.13 -13.59
C SER A 66 -16.57 3.88 -12.27
N ASP A 67 -15.82 3.68 -11.17
CA ASP A 67 -16.40 3.57 -9.84
C ASP A 67 -16.80 4.95 -9.33
N ALA A 68 -18.04 5.06 -8.84
CA ALA A 68 -18.50 6.30 -8.26
C ALA A 68 -17.82 6.56 -6.91
N LYS A 69 -17.26 7.75 -6.74
CA LYS A 69 -16.66 8.18 -5.48
C LYS A 69 -17.67 8.19 -4.34
N ASN A 70 -17.27 7.71 -3.16
CA ASN A 70 -18.12 7.64 -1.97
C ASN A 70 -19.41 6.81 -2.18
N SER A 71 -19.34 5.77 -3.00
CA SER A 71 -20.47 4.92 -3.35
C SER A 71 -20.15 3.44 -3.10
N ASN A 72 -21.19 2.64 -2.87
CA ASN A 72 -21.11 1.19 -2.88
C ASN A 72 -21.34 0.58 -4.28
N SER A 73 -21.47 1.42 -5.32
CA SER A 73 -21.65 0.97 -6.69
C SER A 73 -20.30 0.66 -7.32
N MET A 74 -19.91 -0.61 -7.31
CA MET A 74 -18.68 -1.10 -7.93
C MET A 74 -18.99 -1.48 -9.40
N LYS A 75 -18.12 -1.05 -10.31
CA LYS A 75 -18.24 -1.36 -11.74
C LYS A 75 -17.27 -2.46 -12.18
N CYS A 76 -16.29 -2.80 -11.34
CA CYS A 76 -15.40 -3.92 -11.55
C CYS A 76 -16.14 -5.22 -11.18
N ASP A 77 -16.56 -5.98 -12.16
CA ASP A 77 -17.27 -7.25 -12.00
C ASP A 77 -16.32 -8.41 -11.65
N ALA A 78 -16.85 -9.61 -11.52
CA ALA A 78 -16.08 -10.79 -11.14
C ALA A 78 -14.94 -11.15 -12.11
N GLN A 79 -15.04 -10.77 -13.39
CA GLN A 79 -13.96 -10.96 -14.36
C GLN A 79 -12.89 -9.90 -14.18
N CYS A 80 -13.29 -8.66 -14.03
CA CYS A 80 -12.43 -7.53 -13.75
C CYS A 80 -11.60 -7.75 -12.46
N VAL A 81 -12.21 -8.25 -11.39
CA VAL A 81 -11.55 -8.50 -10.09
C VAL A 81 -10.42 -9.54 -10.17
N LYS A 82 -10.41 -10.42 -11.17
CA LYS A 82 -9.31 -11.36 -11.37
C LYS A 82 -8.02 -10.65 -11.78
N GLU A 83 -8.14 -9.62 -12.59
CA GLU A 83 -7.05 -8.78 -13.06
C GLU A 83 -6.77 -7.62 -12.09
N TRP A 84 -7.82 -7.11 -11.45
CA TRP A 84 -7.77 -5.99 -10.50
C TRP A 84 -8.29 -6.39 -9.12
N PRO A 85 -7.52 -7.16 -8.35
CA PRO A 85 -7.92 -7.58 -7.01
C PRO A 85 -8.16 -6.41 -6.07
N HIS A 86 -9.18 -6.49 -5.24
CA HIS A 86 -9.49 -5.46 -4.25
C HIS A 86 -8.43 -5.39 -3.15
N MET A 87 -8.14 -4.19 -2.64
CA MET A 87 -7.52 -4.06 -1.34
C MET A 87 -8.59 -4.28 -0.26
N GLU A 88 -8.55 -5.41 0.43
CA GLU A 88 -9.56 -5.78 1.42
C GLU A 88 -9.37 -5.06 2.77
N GLY A 89 -10.50 -4.85 3.47
CA GLY A 89 -10.57 -4.30 4.82
C GLY A 89 -10.26 -2.81 4.91
N LYS A 90 -10.09 -2.32 6.13
CA LYS A 90 -9.70 -0.93 6.43
C LYS A 90 -8.23 -0.86 6.80
N PRO A 91 -7.35 -0.36 5.91
CA PRO A 91 -5.93 -0.28 6.20
C PRO A 91 -5.63 0.76 7.28
N LYS A 92 -4.50 0.59 7.97
CA LYS A 92 -3.93 1.60 8.86
C LYS A 92 -3.22 2.67 8.03
N ALA A 93 -3.28 3.92 8.47
CA ALA A 93 -2.51 5.00 7.86
C ALA A 93 -1.03 4.84 8.21
N GLY A 94 -0.19 4.80 7.20
CA GLY A 94 1.26 4.87 7.27
C GLY A 94 1.79 6.23 6.81
N ALA A 95 3.09 6.29 6.49
CA ALA A 95 3.74 7.53 6.10
C ALA A 95 3.14 8.13 4.81
N GLY A 96 2.92 9.43 4.81
CA GLY A 96 2.49 10.19 3.65
C GLY A 96 1.01 10.09 3.29
N VAL A 97 0.18 9.40 4.11
CA VAL A 97 -1.27 9.32 3.91
C VAL A 97 -2.04 9.94 5.07
N ARG A 98 -3.24 10.39 4.79
CA ARG A 98 -4.17 10.98 5.77
C ARG A 98 -5.15 9.91 6.23
N ALA A 99 -5.20 9.67 7.54
CA ALA A 99 -6.08 8.66 8.14
C ALA A 99 -7.58 8.95 7.94
N ASP A 100 -7.95 10.23 7.89
CA ASP A 100 -9.33 10.69 7.68
C ASP A 100 -9.85 10.44 6.25
N LEU A 101 -8.95 10.18 5.29
CA LEU A 101 -9.31 9.80 3.92
C LEU A 101 -9.49 8.29 3.74
N ILE A 102 -9.13 7.47 4.75
CA ILE A 102 -9.25 6.01 4.71
C ILE A 102 -10.63 5.59 5.22
N ALA A 103 -11.37 4.89 4.37
CA ALA A 103 -12.66 4.30 4.72
C ALA A 103 -12.79 2.92 4.07
N THR A 104 -14.00 2.37 4.05
CA THR A 104 -14.34 1.13 3.36
C THR A 104 -15.66 1.27 2.60
N THR A 105 -15.81 0.46 1.57
CA THR A 105 -17.08 0.22 0.88
C THR A 105 -17.39 -1.28 0.89
N ASN A 106 -18.66 -1.65 0.77
CA ASN A 106 -19.11 -3.04 0.70
C ASN A 106 -19.73 -3.39 -0.65
N GLY A 107 -19.50 -2.57 -1.67
CA GLY A 107 -20.09 -2.76 -3.00
C GLY A 107 -19.71 -4.07 -3.68
N SER A 108 -18.55 -4.65 -3.32
CA SER A 108 -18.07 -5.95 -3.81
C SER A 108 -18.54 -7.16 -2.98
N GLY A 109 -19.36 -6.96 -1.97
CA GLY A 109 -19.81 -8.01 -1.04
C GLY A 109 -18.87 -8.26 0.15
N THR A 110 -17.59 -7.86 0.06
CA THR A 110 -16.62 -7.82 1.15
C THR A 110 -16.19 -6.38 1.42
N ALA A 111 -15.68 -6.11 2.63
CA ALA A 111 -15.17 -4.77 2.94
C ALA A 111 -13.93 -4.49 2.08
N GLN A 112 -14.02 -3.51 1.20
CA GLN A 112 -12.92 -3.03 0.34
C GLN A 112 -12.44 -1.68 0.84
N ALA A 113 -11.12 -1.48 0.91
CA ALA A 113 -10.50 -0.22 1.26
C ALA A 113 -10.87 0.89 0.27
N THR A 114 -11.10 2.10 0.80
CA THR A 114 -11.20 3.31 0.00
C THR A 114 -10.22 4.37 0.49
N TYR A 115 -9.78 5.22 -0.42
CA TYR A 115 -9.01 6.41 -0.10
C TYR A 115 -9.58 7.64 -0.80
N ALA A 116 -9.83 8.68 -0.05
CA ALA A 116 -10.54 9.88 -0.55
C ALA A 116 -11.84 9.54 -1.29
N GLY A 117 -12.52 8.47 -0.86
CA GLY A 117 -13.76 7.97 -1.44
C GLY A 117 -13.62 7.07 -2.67
N HIS A 118 -12.42 6.85 -3.18
CA HIS A 118 -12.16 5.92 -4.28
C HIS A 118 -11.87 4.52 -3.76
N PRO A 119 -12.55 3.46 -4.25
CA PRO A 119 -12.17 2.07 -4.01
C PRO A 119 -10.76 1.80 -4.52
N LEU A 120 -10.02 0.98 -3.77
CA LEU A 120 -8.62 0.69 -4.06
C LEU A 120 -8.45 -0.73 -4.60
N TYR A 121 -7.65 -0.84 -5.66
CA TYR A 121 -7.35 -2.09 -6.35
C TYR A 121 -5.85 -2.29 -6.49
N TYR A 122 -5.45 -3.56 -6.57
CA TYR A 122 -4.14 -3.96 -7.08
C TYR A 122 -4.25 -4.24 -8.58
N TYR A 123 -3.11 -4.39 -9.24
CA TYR A 123 -3.02 -4.94 -10.58
C TYR A 123 -2.30 -6.29 -10.53
N ALA A 124 -2.86 -7.31 -11.18
CA ALA A 124 -2.36 -8.69 -11.07
C ALA A 124 -0.94 -8.86 -11.61
N ASP A 125 -0.58 -8.07 -12.64
CA ASP A 125 0.75 -8.14 -13.27
C ASP A 125 1.83 -7.26 -12.58
N ASP A 126 1.47 -6.53 -11.52
CA ASP A 126 2.43 -5.88 -10.65
C ASP A 126 3.03 -6.90 -9.68
N HIS A 127 4.21 -7.42 -10.00
CA HIS A 127 4.86 -8.50 -9.25
C HIS A 127 5.86 -8.01 -8.21
N ARG A 128 6.30 -6.76 -8.31
CA ARG A 128 7.33 -6.16 -7.44
C ARG A 128 6.82 -4.88 -6.80
N ALA A 129 7.39 -4.57 -5.63
CA ALA A 129 7.17 -3.26 -5.03
C ALA A 129 7.62 -2.14 -6.00
N GLY A 130 6.72 -1.17 -6.23
CA GLY A 130 6.96 -0.06 -7.14
C GLY A 130 6.65 -0.34 -8.63
N ASP A 131 6.21 -1.57 -8.98
CA ASP A 131 5.64 -1.81 -10.31
C ASP A 131 4.39 -0.93 -10.49
N THR A 132 4.22 -0.36 -11.67
CA THR A 132 3.10 0.53 -12.03
C THR A 132 2.51 0.18 -13.40
N LYS A 133 2.57 -1.10 -13.78
CA LYS A 133 2.15 -1.59 -15.11
C LYS A 133 0.66 -1.40 -15.39
N GLY A 134 -0.16 -1.20 -14.34
CA GLY A 134 -1.57 -0.89 -14.46
C GLY A 134 -1.88 0.57 -14.81
N GLN A 135 -0.84 1.44 -14.84
CA GLN A 135 -1.04 2.86 -15.08
C GLN A 135 -1.58 3.15 -16.47
N GLY A 136 -2.70 3.84 -16.55
CA GLY A 136 -3.30 4.29 -17.80
C GLY A 136 -4.00 3.21 -18.62
N ILE A 137 -4.08 1.96 -18.14
CA ILE A 137 -4.80 0.89 -18.85
C ILE A 137 -6.21 1.35 -19.18
N ASP A 138 -6.59 1.18 -20.45
CA ASP A 138 -7.88 1.58 -21.04
C ASP A 138 -8.26 3.05 -20.75
N GLN A 139 -7.31 3.88 -20.29
CA GLN A 139 -7.54 5.26 -19.85
C GLN A 139 -8.56 5.39 -18.70
N ILE A 140 -8.73 4.33 -17.92
CA ILE A 140 -9.67 4.25 -16.80
C ILE A 140 -9.02 3.79 -15.49
N TRP A 141 -7.81 3.22 -15.52
CA TRP A 141 -7.05 2.78 -14.35
C TRP A 141 -5.87 3.70 -14.07
N TYR A 142 -5.80 4.24 -12.87
CA TYR A 142 -4.74 5.20 -12.53
C TYR A 142 -4.24 4.99 -11.11
N VAL A 143 -2.94 5.19 -10.89
CA VAL A 143 -2.37 5.33 -9.55
C VAL A 143 -2.88 6.64 -8.92
N LEU A 144 -2.88 6.68 -7.58
CA LEU A 144 -3.33 7.84 -6.81
C LEU A 144 -2.14 8.55 -6.16
N ASP A 145 -2.24 9.88 -6.07
CA ASP A 145 -1.37 10.68 -5.21
C ASP A 145 -1.77 10.59 -3.73
N SER A 146 -1.01 11.26 -2.84
CA SER A 146 -1.29 11.32 -1.40
C SER A 146 -2.59 12.01 -1.01
N HIS A 147 -3.23 12.70 -1.95
CA HIS A 147 -4.53 13.37 -1.76
C HIS A 147 -5.70 12.54 -2.31
N GLY A 148 -5.40 11.41 -2.97
CA GLY A 148 -6.39 10.53 -3.58
C GLY A 148 -6.81 10.97 -5.00
N ASN A 149 -6.03 11.82 -5.65
CA ASN A 149 -6.28 12.18 -7.04
C ASN A 149 -5.62 11.18 -7.99
N ALA A 150 -6.28 10.90 -9.12
CA ALA A 150 -5.68 10.11 -10.20
C ALA A 150 -4.49 10.85 -10.81
N ILE A 151 -3.35 10.18 -10.91
CA ILE A 151 -2.21 10.67 -11.66
C ILE A 151 -2.39 10.24 -13.12
N LYS A 152 -2.79 11.16 -13.99
CA LYS A 152 -3.04 10.88 -15.42
C LYS A 152 -1.79 11.08 -16.31
N LYS A 153 -0.62 11.21 -15.71
CA LYS A 153 0.65 11.25 -16.42
C LYS A 153 1.01 9.86 -16.91
N ALA A 154 1.47 9.76 -18.16
CA ALA A 154 2.14 8.56 -18.65
C ALA A 154 3.44 8.31 -17.86
N GLU A 155 3.88 7.05 -17.76
CA GLU A 155 5.22 6.76 -17.23
C GLU A 155 6.29 7.41 -18.12
N PRO A 156 7.37 7.96 -17.53
CA PRO A 156 8.51 8.41 -18.30
C PRO A 156 9.14 7.21 -19.01
N GLY A 157 8.96 7.11 -20.31
CA GLY A 157 9.45 6.01 -21.15
C GLY A 157 8.38 5.29 -21.94
N ASP A 158 7.10 5.47 -21.64
CA ASP A 158 6.00 5.10 -22.52
C ASP A 158 5.85 6.21 -23.58
N THR A 159 6.76 6.21 -24.55
CA THR A 159 6.53 6.92 -25.81
C THR A 159 5.48 6.11 -26.56
N GLY A 160 4.21 6.42 -26.28
CA GLY A 160 3.11 5.94 -27.09
C GLY A 160 3.50 6.11 -28.55
N GLN A 161 3.58 4.99 -29.28
CA GLN A 161 3.69 5.02 -30.73
C GLN A 161 2.40 5.66 -31.23
N ASP A 162 2.44 6.99 -31.35
CA ASP A 162 1.50 7.72 -32.19
C ASP A 162 1.71 7.19 -33.59
N ASN A 163 0.95 6.16 -33.97
CA ASN A 163 0.74 5.80 -35.35
C ASN A 163 -0.06 6.93 -35.99
N ASP A 164 0.64 8.05 -36.21
CA ASP A 164 0.21 9.05 -37.19
C ASP A 164 0.39 8.44 -38.57
N THR A 165 -0.64 7.65 -38.96
CA THR A 165 -0.80 7.27 -40.37
C THR A 165 -1.21 8.53 -41.10
N GLY A 166 -0.19 9.29 -41.53
CA GLY A 166 -0.35 10.39 -42.44
C GLY A 166 -1.15 9.98 -43.67
N GLY A 167 -2.44 10.29 -43.64
CA GLY A 167 -3.30 10.22 -44.80
C GLY A 167 -2.82 11.24 -45.84
N ASN A 168 -2.09 10.78 -46.81
CA ASN A 168 -1.79 11.56 -48.02
C ASN A 168 -3.08 11.73 -48.81
N GLY A 169 -3.68 12.92 -48.72
CA GLY A 169 -4.75 13.36 -49.61
C GLY A 169 -4.20 13.78 -50.94
N TYR A 170 -4.74 13.21 -51.99
CA TYR A 170 -4.73 13.81 -53.32
C TYR A 170 -6.03 14.57 -53.56
#